data_6aea633d3bb7d3c5ec2cbf858f6a19dd
#
_entry.id   6aea633d3bb7d3c5ec2cbf858f6a19dd
#
_cell.length_a   1.000
_cell.length_b   1.000
_cell.length_c   1.000
_cell.angle_alpha   90.00
_cell.angle_beta   90.00
_cell.angle_gamma   90.00
#
_symmetry.space_group_name_H-M   'P 1'
#
loop_
_entity.id
_entity.type
_entity.pdbx_description
1 polymer ?
#
loop_
_entity_poly.entity_id
_entity_poly.type
_entity_poly.pdbx_seq_one_letter_code
_entity_poly.pdbx_strand_id
1 'polypeptide(L)'
;TARVKPGSRVAVYGAGGVGLSVIMGAQLAGAGRIIAVDTHEAKGDIARAFGATDVLMAGPDTVSAIREMTGGRGADYVFEAIGLPQVQEECLAATRPGGMVVLAGISPVGSATNLPGAIITRQEKTVTGSYYGSANPARDFPLYADLYRRGRLDLDRLTSRVYRLEQINEAYADMLGGELARGLITF
;
A
#
# COMPACT_ATOMS: atom_id res chain seq x y z
N THR A 1 -7.45 -2.37 9.69
CA THR A 1 -6.31 -2.05 10.59
C THR A 1 -6.22 -0.55 10.86
N ALA A 2 -5.85 0.29 9.90
CA ALA A 2 -5.47 1.70 10.11
C ALA A 2 -6.61 2.66 10.50
N ARG A 3 -7.85 2.38 10.12
CA ARG A 3 -9.01 3.28 10.31
C ARG A 3 -8.73 4.70 9.78
N VAL A 4 -8.29 4.78 8.51
CA VAL A 4 -8.00 6.05 7.84
C VAL A 4 -9.18 7.01 7.97
N LYS A 5 -8.89 8.24 8.38
CA LYS A 5 -9.91 9.29 8.56
C LYS A 5 -10.09 10.08 7.25
N PRO A 6 -11.30 10.57 6.96
CA PRO A 6 -11.51 11.49 5.84
C PRO A 6 -10.58 12.70 5.89
N GLY A 7 -10.10 13.14 4.74
CA GLY A 7 -9.18 14.26 4.61
C GLY A 7 -7.72 13.98 4.95
N SER A 8 -7.38 12.76 5.44
CA SER A 8 -6.01 12.37 5.78
C SER A 8 -5.08 12.33 4.57
N ARG A 9 -3.79 12.48 4.83
CA ARG A 9 -2.69 12.27 3.89
C ARG A 9 -2.13 10.88 4.09
N VAL A 10 -2.18 10.07 3.05
CA VAL A 10 -1.77 8.66 3.06
C VAL A 10 -0.60 8.48 2.10
N ALA A 11 0.44 7.75 2.52
CA ALA A 11 1.50 7.29 1.63
C ALA A 11 1.49 5.75 1.60
N VAL A 12 1.70 5.17 0.42
CA VAL A 12 1.70 3.72 0.20
C VAL A 12 2.97 3.34 -0.55
N TYR A 13 3.85 2.61 0.11
CA TYR A 13 5.07 2.07 -0.48
C TYR A 13 4.79 0.70 -1.10
N GLY A 14 5.00 0.62 -2.40
CA GLY A 14 4.68 -0.54 -3.24
C GLY A 14 3.30 -0.42 -3.89
N ALA A 15 3.26 -0.32 -5.22
CA ALA A 15 2.05 -0.29 -6.03
C ALA A 15 1.76 -1.67 -6.68
N GLY A 16 2.05 -2.75 -5.97
CA GLY A 16 1.61 -4.11 -6.29
C GLY A 16 0.17 -4.37 -5.83
N GLY A 17 -0.32 -5.60 -5.95
CA GLY A 17 -1.70 -5.94 -5.63
C GLY A 17 -2.16 -5.57 -4.22
N VAL A 18 -1.28 -5.67 -3.20
CA VAL A 18 -1.59 -5.22 -1.83
C VAL A 18 -1.64 -3.70 -1.76
N GLY A 19 -0.62 -3.00 -2.29
CA GLY A 19 -0.58 -1.54 -2.26
C GLY A 19 -1.74 -0.89 -3.03
N LEU A 20 -2.11 -1.42 -4.21
CA LEU A 20 -3.27 -0.96 -4.96
C LEU A 20 -4.57 -1.14 -4.17
N SER A 21 -4.71 -2.26 -3.45
CA SER A 21 -5.85 -2.48 -2.55
C SER A 21 -5.88 -1.48 -1.38
N VAL A 22 -4.71 -1.11 -0.85
CA VAL A 22 -4.59 -0.06 0.19
C VAL A 22 -4.98 1.31 -0.39
N ILE A 23 -4.55 1.65 -1.61
CA ILE A 23 -4.91 2.90 -2.31
C ILE A 23 -6.43 2.99 -2.47
N MET A 24 -7.08 1.94 -2.99
CA MET A 24 -8.56 1.89 -3.08
C MET A 24 -9.22 2.05 -1.71
N GLY A 25 -8.71 1.35 -0.70
CA GLY A 25 -9.23 1.45 0.66
C GLY A 25 -9.08 2.84 1.26
N ALA A 26 -7.97 3.54 1.01
CA ALA A 26 -7.75 4.92 1.41
C ALA A 26 -8.69 5.89 0.70
N GLN A 27 -8.92 5.72 -0.61
CA GLN A 27 -9.88 6.48 -1.39
C GLN A 27 -11.30 6.27 -0.85
N LEU A 28 -11.69 5.02 -0.61
CA LEU A 28 -13.00 4.67 -0.05
C LEU A 28 -13.22 5.28 1.34
N ALA A 29 -12.16 5.38 2.14
CA ALA A 29 -12.19 6.02 3.46
C ALA A 29 -12.22 7.56 3.39
N GLY A 30 -12.10 8.15 2.18
CA GLY A 30 -12.13 9.60 1.99
C GLY A 30 -10.80 10.29 2.30
N ALA A 31 -9.66 9.64 2.12
CA ALA A 31 -8.36 10.28 2.23
C ALA A 31 -8.27 11.48 1.28
N GLY A 32 -7.72 12.60 1.77
CA GLY A 32 -7.62 13.84 0.99
C GLY A 32 -6.41 13.86 0.04
N ARG A 33 -5.37 13.10 0.37
CA ARG A 33 -4.21 12.88 -0.50
C ARG A 33 -3.72 11.44 -0.36
N ILE A 34 -3.43 10.80 -1.48
CA ILE A 34 -2.93 9.42 -1.53
C ILE A 34 -1.70 9.40 -2.42
N ILE A 35 -0.53 9.22 -1.81
CA ILE A 35 0.78 9.22 -2.47
C ILE A 35 1.21 7.77 -2.66
N ALA A 36 1.28 7.30 -3.89
CA ALA A 36 1.85 6.00 -4.22
C ALA A 36 3.35 6.12 -4.45
N VAL A 37 4.14 5.20 -3.91
CA VAL A 37 5.59 5.14 -4.06
C VAL A 37 5.97 3.78 -4.64
N ASP A 38 6.65 3.74 -5.79
CA ASP A 38 7.15 2.49 -6.39
C ASP A 38 8.48 2.76 -7.14
N THR A 39 9.23 1.70 -7.39
CA THR A 39 10.47 1.76 -8.19
C THR A 39 10.23 1.68 -9.70
N HIS A 40 9.01 1.34 -10.13
CA HIS A 40 8.66 1.16 -11.54
C HIS A 40 7.72 2.28 -12.00
N GLU A 41 8.16 3.08 -12.95
CA GLU A 41 7.39 4.21 -13.49
C GLU A 41 6.03 3.77 -14.06
N ALA A 42 6.00 2.63 -14.76
CA ALA A 42 4.79 2.07 -15.35
C ALA A 42 3.67 1.81 -14.32
N LYS A 43 4.00 1.62 -13.04
CA LYS A 43 3.01 1.45 -11.96
C LYS A 43 2.35 2.76 -11.52
N GLY A 44 2.90 3.89 -11.91
CA GLY A 44 2.35 5.20 -11.57
C GLY A 44 0.95 5.41 -12.13
N ASP A 45 0.73 5.12 -13.41
CA ASP A 45 -0.57 5.28 -14.05
C ASP A 45 -1.58 4.28 -13.48
N ILE A 46 -1.14 3.06 -13.20
CA ILE A 46 -1.98 2.07 -12.54
C ILE A 46 -2.41 2.59 -11.16
N ALA A 47 -1.47 3.07 -10.34
CA ALA A 47 -1.78 3.61 -9.01
C ALA A 47 -2.79 4.77 -9.08
N ARG A 48 -2.65 5.69 -10.07
CA ARG A 48 -3.63 6.77 -10.31
C ARG A 48 -5.01 6.22 -10.65
N ALA A 49 -5.08 5.21 -11.50
CA ALA A 49 -6.35 4.57 -11.87
C ALA A 49 -7.05 3.90 -10.68
N PHE A 50 -6.30 3.53 -9.63
CA PHE A 50 -6.81 2.98 -8.37
C PHE A 50 -7.07 4.04 -7.29
N GLY A 51 -6.85 5.33 -7.57
CA GLY A 51 -7.19 6.44 -6.68
C GLY A 51 -6.02 7.16 -6.03
N ALA A 52 -4.77 6.87 -6.42
CA ALA A 52 -3.64 7.68 -5.99
C ALA A 52 -3.76 9.10 -6.58
N THR A 53 -3.60 10.12 -5.73
CA THR A 53 -3.60 11.52 -6.17
C THR A 53 -2.23 11.94 -6.68
N ASP A 54 -1.19 11.32 -6.15
CA ASP A 54 0.20 11.61 -6.45
C ASP A 54 0.99 10.30 -6.57
N VAL A 55 2.05 10.34 -7.38
CA VAL A 55 2.98 9.22 -7.56
C VAL A 55 4.40 9.72 -7.40
N LEU A 56 5.20 8.98 -6.67
CA LEU A 56 6.63 9.22 -6.50
C LEU A 56 7.44 8.00 -6.94
N MET A 57 8.53 8.24 -7.62
CA MET A 57 9.55 7.22 -7.81
C MET A 57 10.31 7.04 -6.50
N ALA A 58 10.45 5.78 -6.07
CA ALA A 58 11.21 5.46 -4.88
C ALA A 58 12.70 5.80 -5.06
N GLY A 59 13.29 6.44 -4.08
CA GLY A 59 14.69 6.88 -4.12
C GLY A 59 15.09 7.61 -2.84
N PRO A 60 16.31 8.14 -2.77
CA PRO A 60 16.85 8.75 -1.56
C PRO A 60 16.04 9.98 -1.09
N ASP A 61 15.33 10.64 -2.00
CA ASP A 61 14.54 11.83 -1.70
C ASP A 61 13.07 11.54 -1.39
N THR A 62 12.65 10.28 -1.38
CA THR A 62 11.23 9.90 -1.19
C THR A 62 10.64 10.47 0.09
N VAL A 63 11.33 10.36 1.22
CA VAL A 63 10.87 10.86 2.52
C VAL A 63 10.72 12.38 2.50
N SER A 64 11.69 13.10 1.92
CA SER A 64 11.63 14.57 1.80
C SER A 64 10.49 15.02 0.90
N ALA A 65 10.28 14.35 -0.23
CA ALA A 65 9.17 14.62 -1.14
C ALA A 65 7.80 14.40 -0.47
N ILE A 66 7.62 13.30 0.27
CA ILE A 66 6.39 13.06 1.02
C ILE A 66 6.17 14.17 2.06
N ARG A 67 7.20 14.59 2.77
CA ARG A 67 7.09 15.70 3.72
C ARG A 67 6.69 17.00 3.04
N GLU A 68 7.32 17.35 1.94
CA GLU A 68 6.98 18.54 1.17
C GLU A 68 5.52 18.53 0.73
N MET A 69 5.06 17.43 0.12
CA MET A 69 3.68 17.23 -0.30
C MET A 69 2.67 17.28 0.85
N THR A 70 3.13 17.08 2.08
CA THR A 70 2.30 17.06 3.29
C THR A 70 2.50 18.29 4.18
N GLY A 71 3.08 19.37 3.64
CA GLY A 71 3.31 20.63 4.35
C GLY A 71 4.40 20.54 5.42
N GLY A 72 5.45 19.79 5.15
CA GLY A 72 6.63 19.63 6.02
C GLY A 72 6.47 18.62 7.15
N ARG A 73 5.25 18.12 7.40
CA ARG A 73 4.94 17.30 8.59
C ARG A 73 5.15 15.81 8.40
N GLY A 74 4.95 15.29 7.20
CA GLY A 74 4.83 13.86 6.88
C GLY A 74 3.37 13.41 6.76
N ALA A 75 3.16 12.17 6.30
CA ALA A 75 1.84 11.60 6.10
C ALA A 75 1.17 11.18 7.42
N ASP A 76 -0.16 11.23 7.47
CA ASP A 76 -0.95 10.77 8.62
C ASP A 76 -0.88 9.26 8.78
N TYR A 77 -0.93 8.55 7.66
CA TYR A 77 -0.81 7.09 7.57
C TYR A 77 0.19 6.72 6.49
N VAL A 78 1.10 5.83 6.81
CA VAL A 78 2.05 5.27 5.84
C VAL A 78 1.91 3.75 5.84
N PHE A 79 1.67 3.19 4.66
CA PHE A 79 1.54 1.75 4.46
C PHE A 79 2.78 1.21 3.76
N GLU A 80 3.36 0.18 4.32
CA GLU A 80 4.43 -0.58 3.73
C GLU A 80 3.85 -1.88 3.16
N ALA A 81 3.95 -2.08 1.83
CA ALA A 81 3.35 -3.20 1.10
C ALA A 81 4.38 -3.98 0.25
N ILE A 82 5.65 -3.97 0.66
CA ILE A 82 6.77 -4.60 -0.04
C ILE A 82 7.38 -5.72 0.81
N GLY A 83 7.66 -5.43 2.10
CA GLY A 83 8.28 -6.35 3.03
C GLY A 83 9.80 -6.19 3.14
N LEU A 84 10.34 -5.00 2.92
CA LEU A 84 11.76 -4.72 3.05
C LEU A 84 12.05 -3.89 4.30
N PRO A 85 13.01 -4.31 5.17
CA PRO A 85 13.36 -3.59 6.39
C PRO A 85 13.68 -2.12 6.16
N GLN A 86 14.47 -1.80 5.14
CA GLN A 86 14.84 -0.41 4.81
C GLN A 86 13.61 0.45 4.45
N VAL A 87 12.64 -0.14 3.73
CA VAL A 87 11.40 0.57 3.38
C VAL A 87 10.53 0.78 4.62
N GLN A 88 10.53 -0.15 5.58
CA GLN A 88 9.83 0.00 6.86
C GLN A 88 10.42 1.17 7.68
N GLU A 89 11.75 1.34 7.66
CA GLU A 89 12.44 2.47 8.29
C GLU A 89 12.07 3.81 7.62
N GLU A 90 12.04 3.84 6.27
CA GLU A 90 11.59 5.01 5.52
C GLU A 90 10.14 5.36 5.81
N CYS A 91 9.26 4.38 5.92
CA CYS A 91 7.85 4.58 6.29
C CYS A 91 7.73 5.27 7.65
N LEU A 92 8.54 4.86 8.63
CA LEU A 92 8.57 5.54 9.93
C LEU A 92 9.06 6.99 9.80
N ALA A 93 10.08 7.24 8.97
CA ALA A 93 10.61 8.57 8.72
C ALA A 93 9.62 9.48 7.96
N ALA A 94 8.85 8.95 7.02
CA ALA A 94 7.84 9.67 6.24
C ALA A 94 6.57 9.99 7.03
N THR A 95 6.33 9.30 8.14
CA THR A 95 5.15 9.48 9.00
C THR A 95 5.31 10.71 9.90
N ARG A 96 4.25 11.53 10.00
CA ARG A 96 4.24 12.69 10.89
C ARG A 96 4.25 12.28 12.38
N PRO A 97 4.59 13.22 13.31
CA PRO A 97 4.27 13.03 14.73
C PRO A 97 2.78 12.73 14.96
N GLY A 98 2.47 11.76 15.83
CA GLY A 98 1.12 11.25 16.05
C GLY A 98 0.52 10.47 14.89
N GLY A 99 1.32 10.15 13.86
CA GLY A 99 0.87 9.35 12.70
C GLY A 99 1.05 7.85 12.91
N MET A 100 0.62 7.07 11.92
CA MET A 100 0.62 5.61 11.98
C MET A 100 1.35 4.99 10.79
N VAL A 101 2.24 4.05 11.07
CA VAL A 101 2.83 3.13 10.08
C VAL A 101 2.12 1.79 10.16
N VAL A 102 1.73 1.25 9.01
CA VAL A 102 1.12 -0.08 8.88
C VAL A 102 2.02 -0.96 8.01
N LEU A 103 2.57 -1.99 8.59
CA LEU A 103 3.41 -2.98 7.91
C LEU A 103 2.50 -4.10 7.38
N ALA A 104 2.27 -4.14 6.07
CA ALA A 104 1.47 -5.15 5.38
C ALA A 104 2.35 -6.08 4.53
N GLY A 105 3.54 -5.63 4.11
CA GLY A 105 4.55 -6.47 3.49
C GLY A 105 5.18 -7.43 4.50
N ILE A 106 5.45 -8.65 4.06
CA ILE A 106 6.08 -9.68 4.90
C ILE A 106 7.58 -9.68 4.63
N SER A 107 8.35 -9.29 5.62
CA SER A 107 9.82 -9.30 5.53
C SER A 107 10.37 -10.73 5.51
N PRO A 108 11.54 -10.95 4.89
CA PRO A 108 12.21 -12.25 4.93
C PRO A 108 12.44 -12.72 6.38
N VAL A 109 12.27 -14.01 6.61
CA VAL A 109 12.53 -14.60 7.93
C VAL A 109 13.98 -14.35 8.34
N GLY A 110 14.19 -13.90 9.58
CA GLY A 110 15.51 -13.56 10.12
C GLY A 110 16.00 -12.15 9.80
N SER A 111 15.28 -11.38 8.97
CA SER A 111 15.59 -9.95 8.81
C SER A 111 15.13 -9.13 10.01
N ALA A 112 15.75 -7.98 10.22
CA ALA A 112 15.40 -7.05 11.29
C ALA A 112 15.25 -5.63 10.75
N THR A 113 14.29 -4.88 11.29
CA THR A 113 14.06 -3.48 10.99
C THR A 113 14.48 -2.63 12.16
N ASN A 114 15.27 -1.60 11.90
CA ASN A 114 15.71 -0.66 12.94
C ASN A 114 14.62 0.40 13.15
N LEU A 115 13.86 0.29 14.22
CA LEU A 115 12.84 1.25 14.61
C LEU A 115 13.28 2.00 15.88
N PRO A 116 13.81 3.23 15.75
CA PRO A 116 14.37 3.97 16.88
C PRO A 116 13.29 4.35 17.88
N GLY A 117 13.28 3.67 19.04
CA GLY A 117 12.27 3.82 20.08
C GLY A 117 12.13 5.26 20.60
N ALA A 118 13.25 6.00 20.72
CA ALA A 118 13.23 7.41 21.14
C ALA A 118 12.41 8.30 20.19
N ILE A 119 12.46 8.04 18.89
CA ILE A 119 11.65 8.78 17.88
C ILE A 119 10.18 8.39 18.02
N ILE A 120 9.90 7.09 18.14
CA ILE A 120 8.52 6.60 18.31
C ILE A 120 7.88 7.25 19.54
N THR A 121 8.58 7.20 20.68
CA THR A 121 8.07 7.75 21.94
C THR A 121 7.91 9.27 21.90
N ARG A 122 8.94 10.02 21.48
CA ARG A 122 8.89 11.49 21.47
C ARG A 122 7.91 12.09 20.48
N GLN A 123 7.63 11.35 19.39
CA GLN A 123 6.72 11.77 18.33
C GLN A 123 5.37 11.06 18.40
N GLU A 124 5.11 10.24 19.43
CA GLU A 124 3.86 9.52 19.63
C GLU A 124 3.42 8.74 18.38
N LYS A 125 4.38 8.19 17.62
CA LYS A 125 4.08 7.43 16.41
C LYS A 125 3.57 6.03 16.76
N THR A 126 2.60 5.56 15.99
CA THR A 126 2.14 4.16 16.08
C THR A 126 2.78 3.35 14.95
N VAL A 127 3.33 2.17 15.29
CA VAL A 127 3.74 1.16 14.32
C VAL A 127 2.92 -0.10 14.58
N THR A 128 2.28 -0.63 13.56
CA THR A 128 1.44 -1.82 13.67
C THR A 128 1.59 -2.72 12.45
N GLY A 129 1.44 -4.03 12.66
CA GLY A 129 1.33 -5.00 11.57
C GLY A 129 -0.10 -5.11 11.04
N SER A 130 -0.25 -5.58 9.82
CA SER A 130 -1.53 -5.93 9.21
C SER A 130 -1.40 -7.25 8.47
N TYR A 131 -1.95 -8.31 9.04
CA TYR A 131 -1.98 -9.63 8.42
C TYR A 131 -3.37 -9.88 7.85
N TYR A 132 -3.46 -10.09 6.54
CA TYR A 132 -4.73 -10.16 5.79
C TYR A 132 -5.69 -8.98 6.08
N GLY A 133 -5.16 -7.78 6.31
CA GLY A 133 -5.97 -6.58 6.59
C GLY A 133 -6.71 -6.61 7.93
N SER A 134 -6.39 -7.54 8.85
CA SER A 134 -7.16 -7.80 10.07
C SER A 134 -8.63 -8.12 9.76
N ALA A 135 -8.88 -8.79 8.62
CA ALA A 135 -10.21 -9.04 8.10
C ALA A 135 -10.97 -10.12 8.89
N ASN A 136 -12.27 -9.95 8.96
CA ASN A 136 -13.21 -11.02 9.30
C ASN A 136 -13.95 -11.45 8.02
N PRO A 137 -13.59 -12.61 7.40
CA PRO A 137 -14.13 -13.01 6.10
C PRO A 137 -15.66 -13.09 6.06
N ALA A 138 -16.30 -13.56 7.14
CA ALA A 138 -17.75 -13.69 7.18
C ALA A 138 -18.48 -12.34 7.11
N ARG A 139 -17.87 -11.28 7.63
CA ARG A 139 -18.40 -9.91 7.58
C ARG A 139 -17.92 -9.16 6.35
N ASP A 140 -16.62 -9.26 6.05
CA ASP A 140 -15.98 -8.32 5.13
C ASP A 140 -16.15 -8.74 3.67
N PHE A 141 -16.22 -10.04 3.35
CA PHE A 141 -16.45 -10.47 1.97
C PHE A 141 -17.83 -10.07 1.43
N PRO A 142 -18.95 -10.24 2.16
CA PRO A 142 -20.22 -9.71 1.71
C PRO A 142 -20.22 -8.19 1.54
N LEU A 143 -19.54 -7.46 2.44
CA LEU A 143 -19.39 -6.00 2.33
C LEU A 143 -18.63 -5.60 1.06
N TYR A 144 -17.49 -6.25 0.77
CA TYR A 144 -16.71 -5.95 -0.43
C TYR A 144 -17.47 -6.30 -1.71
N ALA A 145 -18.24 -7.40 -1.72
CA ALA A 145 -19.10 -7.76 -2.84
C ALA A 145 -20.20 -6.72 -3.07
N ASP A 146 -20.79 -6.16 -2.02
CA ASP A 146 -21.79 -5.08 -2.15
C ASP A 146 -21.15 -3.77 -2.67
N LEU A 147 -19.99 -3.39 -2.16
CA LEU A 147 -19.23 -2.23 -2.64
C LEU A 147 -18.84 -2.38 -4.13
N TYR A 148 -18.42 -3.57 -4.54
CA TYR A 148 -18.12 -3.88 -5.94
C TYR A 148 -19.37 -3.74 -6.81
N ARG A 149 -20.50 -4.35 -6.43
CA ARG A 149 -21.77 -4.24 -7.20
C ARG A 149 -22.26 -2.81 -7.34
N ARG A 150 -21.95 -1.94 -6.37
CA ARG A 150 -22.29 -0.51 -6.40
C ARG A 150 -21.26 0.34 -7.13
N GLY A 151 -20.25 -0.25 -7.76
CA GLY A 151 -19.16 0.47 -8.43
C GLY A 151 -18.28 1.31 -7.49
N ARG A 152 -18.28 1.00 -6.19
CA ARG A 152 -17.46 1.70 -5.19
C ARG A 152 -16.10 1.06 -4.98
N LEU A 153 -15.93 -0.16 -5.45
CA LEU A 153 -14.69 -0.94 -5.38
C LEU A 153 -14.44 -1.57 -6.74
N ASP A 154 -13.37 -1.19 -7.41
CA ASP A 154 -13.02 -1.68 -8.75
C ASP A 154 -12.10 -2.90 -8.62
N LEU A 155 -12.69 -4.09 -8.53
CA LEU A 155 -11.93 -5.34 -8.44
C LEU A 155 -11.51 -5.87 -9.82
N ASP A 156 -12.22 -5.50 -10.89
CA ASP A 156 -11.92 -5.99 -12.23
C ASP A 156 -10.55 -5.49 -12.71
N ARG A 157 -10.22 -4.24 -12.42
CA ARG A 157 -8.92 -3.66 -12.73
C ARG A 157 -7.74 -4.34 -12.02
N LEU A 158 -7.97 -4.99 -10.89
CA LEU A 158 -6.92 -5.75 -10.22
C LEU A 158 -6.49 -6.95 -11.08
N THR A 159 -7.37 -7.52 -11.90
CA THR A 159 -7.06 -8.64 -12.79
C THR A 159 -6.33 -8.10 -14.02
N SER A 160 -5.01 -8.08 -13.97
CA SER A 160 -4.17 -7.58 -15.07
C SER A 160 -4.09 -8.57 -16.23
N ARG A 161 -4.10 -9.86 -15.96
CA ARG A 161 -3.99 -10.92 -16.96
C ARG A 161 -4.64 -12.21 -16.49
N VAL A 162 -5.25 -12.93 -17.43
CA VAL A 162 -5.85 -14.24 -17.21
C VAL A 162 -4.98 -15.30 -17.89
N TYR A 163 -4.70 -16.39 -17.17
CA TYR A 163 -3.90 -17.52 -17.64
C TYR A 163 -4.70 -18.82 -17.56
N ARG A 164 -4.37 -19.78 -18.40
CA ARG A 164 -4.77 -21.18 -18.22
C ARG A 164 -3.84 -21.87 -17.23
N LEU A 165 -4.27 -22.99 -16.67
CA LEU A 165 -3.45 -23.75 -15.73
C LEU A 165 -2.09 -24.16 -16.33
N GLU A 166 -2.04 -24.50 -17.61
CA GLU A 166 -0.81 -24.89 -18.33
C GLU A 166 0.21 -23.73 -18.40
N GLN A 167 -0.24 -22.49 -18.25
CA GLN A 167 0.58 -21.27 -18.26
C GLN A 167 1.08 -20.89 -16.87
N ILE A 168 1.00 -21.76 -15.87
CA ILE A 168 1.35 -21.43 -14.47
C ILE A 168 2.77 -20.87 -14.33
N ASN A 169 3.74 -21.44 -15.07
CA ASN A 169 5.12 -20.97 -15.02
C ASN A 169 5.29 -19.57 -15.63
N GLU A 170 4.55 -19.26 -16.69
CA GLU A 170 4.48 -17.93 -17.29
C GLU A 170 3.86 -16.93 -16.29
N ALA A 171 2.75 -17.31 -15.65
CA ALA A 171 2.10 -16.49 -14.63
C ALA A 171 3.02 -16.15 -13.46
N TYR A 172 3.83 -17.11 -13.01
CA TYR A 172 4.84 -16.87 -11.98
C TYR A 172 5.98 -15.97 -12.47
N ALA A 173 6.44 -16.12 -13.71
CA ALA A 173 7.47 -15.27 -14.28
C ALA A 173 6.98 -13.81 -14.37
N ASP A 174 5.77 -13.57 -14.87
CA ASP A 174 5.17 -12.25 -14.96
C ASP A 174 4.93 -11.63 -13.57
N MET A 175 4.53 -12.44 -12.60
CA MET A 175 4.37 -11.99 -11.20
C MET A 175 5.71 -11.54 -10.61
N LEU A 176 6.80 -12.29 -10.84
CA LEU A 176 8.13 -11.96 -10.36
C LEU A 176 8.73 -10.75 -11.11
N GLY A 177 8.37 -10.57 -12.38
CA GLY A 177 8.71 -9.37 -13.16
C GLY A 177 8.06 -8.09 -12.62
N GLY A 178 7.02 -8.22 -11.80
CA GLY A 178 6.39 -7.09 -11.09
C GLY A 178 5.51 -6.21 -11.95
N GLU A 179 5.20 -6.60 -13.19
CA GLU A 179 4.38 -5.82 -14.12
C GLU A 179 2.88 -5.93 -13.86
N LEU A 180 2.47 -6.99 -13.15
CA LEU A 180 1.07 -7.29 -12.90
C LEU A 180 0.59 -6.80 -11.53
N ALA A 181 -0.63 -6.30 -11.47
CA ALA A 181 -1.34 -6.14 -10.19
C ALA A 181 -1.78 -7.51 -9.65
N ARG A 182 -2.50 -8.30 -10.45
CA ARG A 182 -2.93 -9.68 -10.17
C ARG A 182 -3.02 -10.49 -11.45
N GLY A 183 -2.44 -11.70 -11.46
CA GLY A 183 -2.74 -12.75 -12.44
C GLY A 183 -3.89 -13.63 -11.94
N LEU A 184 -4.82 -13.98 -12.82
CA LEU A 184 -5.90 -14.92 -12.55
C LEU A 184 -5.68 -16.19 -13.34
N ILE A 185 -5.82 -17.35 -12.69
CA ILE A 185 -5.74 -18.65 -13.36
C ILE A 185 -7.13 -19.24 -13.49
N THR A 186 -7.48 -19.67 -14.71
CA THR A 186 -8.74 -20.34 -14.99
C THR A 186 -8.50 -21.82 -15.25
N PHE A 187 -9.48 -22.64 -14.90
CA PHE A 187 -9.49 -24.10 -15.07
C PHE A 187 -10.48 -24.52 -16.15
#